data_7f440c5e0222ef56d1a518e8fbd3b40f
#
_entry.id   7f440c5e0222ef56d1a518e8fbd3b40f
#
_cell.length_a   1.000
_cell.length_b   1.000
_cell.length_c   1.000
_cell.angle_alpha   90.00
_cell.angle_beta   90.00
_cell.angle_gamma   90.00
#
_symmetry.space_group_name_H-M   'P 1'
#
loop_
_entity.id
_entity.type
_entity.pdbx_description
1 polymer ?
#
loop_
_entity_poly.entity_id
_entity_poly.type
_entity_poly.pdbx_seq_one_letter_code
_entity_poly.pdbx_strand_id
1 'polypeptide(L)'
;MIAEIQPSFSSHLSMSRKIEYQLSKVKEGNGKVLCTSTGDELAAMPAYMKLISQLNDRVKLPYAEFILSLYPGESLSDEQWLSLAGEYIERMGYGKSCYAVVLNTDKAHSHVHVLLTTIDEEGKSIPSGNNYSRSEKISRELEPFFADWA
;
A
#
# COMPACT_ATOMS: atom_id res chain seq x y z
N MET A 1 15.26 1.43 3.34
CA MET A 1 13.82 1.12 3.45
C MET A 1 13.61 -0.37 3.61
N ILE A 2 12.70 -0.73 4.48
CA ILE A 2 12.28 -2.12 4.69
C ILE A 2 10.86 -2.24 4.15
N ALA A 3 10.65 -3.17 3.21
CA ALA A 3 9.33 -3.44 2.67
C ALA A 3 8.89 -4.84 3.09
N GLU A 4 7.71 -4.93 3.70
CA GLU A 4 7.09 -6.19 4.10
C GLU A 4 5.89 -6.46 3.20
N ILE A 5 5.88 -7.64 2.59
CA ILE A 5 4.73 -8.11 1.82
C ILE A 5 3.93 -9.02 2.74
N GLN A 6 2.69 -8.61 3.06
CA GLN A 6 1.78 -9.45 3.80
C GLN A 6 1.17 -10.50 2.87
N PRO A 7 0.80 -11.68 3.35
CA PRO A 7 0.11 -12.66 2.52
C PRO A 7 -1.18 -12.08 1.94
N SER A 8 -1.40 -12.31 0.65
CA SER A 8 -2.66 -11.93 -0.01
C SER A 8 -3.83 -12.70 0.62
N PHE A 9 -5.02 -12.11 0.59
CA PHE A 9 -6.18 -12.68 1.27
C PHE A 9 -7.46 -12.52 0.46
N SER A 10 -8.47 -13.31 0.80
CA SER A 10 -9.74 -13.39 0.07
C SER A 10 -10.85 -12.53 0.68
N SER A 11 -10.80 -12.29 1.98
CA SER A 11 -11.94 -11.73 2.71
C SER A 11 -12.06 -10.22 2.53
N HIS A 12 -13.17 -9.79 1.93
CA HIS A 12 -13.53 -8.36 1.86
C HIS A 12 -13.72 -7.77 3.26
N LEU A 13 -14.28 -8.56 4.19
CA LEU A 13 -14.44 -8.11 5.59
C LEU A 13 -13.08 -7.83 6.23
N SER A 14 -12.07 -8.66 5.96
CA SER A 14 -10.71 -8.42 6.47
C SER A 14 -10.13 -7.11 5.91
N MET A 15 -10.32 -6.84 4.63
CA MET A 15 -9.87 -5.57 4.04
C MET A 15 -10.63 -4.39 4.66
N SER A 16 -11.93 -4.49 4.83
CA SER A 16 -12.74 -3.44 5.46
C SER A 16 -12.26 -3.15 6.88
N ARG A 17 -11.94 -4.18 7.65
CA ARG A 17 -11.41 -4.03 9.02
C ARG A 17 -10.04 -3.37 9.04
N LYS A 18 -9.18 -3.71 8.08
CA LYS A 18 -7.87 -3.06 7.96
C LYS A 18 -8.02 -1.57 7.66
N ILE A 19 -8.96 -1.20 6.81
CA ILE A 19 -9.25 0.20 6.48
C ILE A 19 -9.85 0.91 7.69
N GLU A 20 -10.81 0.30 8.39
CA GLU A 20 -11.37 0.85 9.62
C GLU A 20 -10.30 1.10 10.68
N TYR A 21 -9.34 0.19 10.81
CA TYR A 21 -8.21 0.35 11.72
C TYR A 21 -7.39 1.59 11.34
N GLN A 22 -7.10 1.78 10.05
CA GLN A 22 -6.36 2.96 9.59
C GLN A 22 -7.18 4.25 9.81
N LEU A 23 -8.50 4.21 9.60
CA LEU A 23 -9.37 5.35 9.89
C LEU A 23 -9.32 5.72 11.38
N SER A 24 -9.29 4.75 12.29
CA SER A 24 -9.16 5.03 13.72
C SER A 24 -7.80 5.66 14.05
N LYS A 25 -6.72 5.22 13.40
CA LYS A 25 -5.39 5.84 13.54
C LYS A 25 -5.40 7.30 13.10
N VAL A 26 -6.04 7.60 11.98
CA VAL A 26 -6.18 8.98 11.48
C VAL A 26 -6.97 9.82 12.46
N LYS A 27 -8.07 9.29 12.99
CA LYS A 27 -8.92 9.98 13.96
C LYS A 27 -8.18 10.28 15.26
N GLU A 28 -7.31 9.39 15.70
CA GLU A 28 -6.49 9.56 16.91
C GLU A 28 -5.31 10.51 16.73
N GLY A 29 -5.05 10.97 15.50
CA GLY A 29 -3.89 11.81 15.19
C GLY A 29 -2.60 11.03 14.97
N ASN A 30 -2.68 9.71 14.87
CA ASN A 30 -1.53 8.80 14.68
C ASN A 30 -1.39 8.29 13.27
N GLY A 31 -2.21 8.78 12.35
CA GLY A 31 -2.19 8.38 10.96
C GLY A 31 -2.57 9.51 10.02
N LYS A 32 -2.16 9.40 8.76
CA LYS A 32 -2.48 10.36 7.72
C LYS A 32 -2.68 9.61 6.41
N VAL A 33 -3.79 9.87 5.72
CA VAL A 33 -4.01 9.33 4.38
C VAL A 33 -3.17 10.14 3.40
N LEU A 34 -2.20 9.50 2.76
CA LEU A 34 -1.34 10.16 1.79
C LEU A 34 -2.00 10.24 0.41
N CYS A 35 -2.66 9.16 -0.01
CA CYS A 35 -3.44 9.15 -1.24
C CYS A 35 -4.33 7.92 -1.34
N THR A 36 -5.28 7.98 -2.26
CA THR A 36 -6.03 6.82 -2.74
C THR A 36 -5.98 6.84 -4.27
N SER A 37 -6.07 5.67 -4.89
CA SER A 37 -6.01 5.56 -6.36
C SER A 37 -7.19 6.22 -7.07
N THR A 38 -8.33 6.36 -6.38
CA THR A 38 -9.53 6.98 -6.91
C THR A 38 -9.60 8.49 -6.64
N GLY A 39 -8.77 9.00 -5.74
CA GLY A 39 -8.86 10.37 -5.24
C GLY A 39 -9.95 10.58 -4.21
N ASP A 40 -10.71 9.54 -3.86
CA ASP A 40 -11.78 9.62 -2.85
C ASP A 40 -11.26 9.39 -1.44
N GLU A 41 -12.14 9.57 -0.47
CA GLU A 41 -11.81 9.33 0.94
C GLU A 41 -11.49 7.87 1.22
N LEU A 42 -10.67 7.63 2.22
CA LEU A 42 -10.30 6.28 2.65
C LEU A 42 -11.55 5.43 2.98
N ALA A 43 -12.57 6.03 3.59
CA ALA A 43 -13.81 5.33 3.94
C ALA A 43 -14.56 4.79 2.72
N ALA A 44 -14.36 5.35 1.54
CA ALA A 44 -14.99 4.88 0.30
C ALA A 44 -14.24 3.72 -0.35
N MET A 45 -13.01 3.49 0.03
CA MET A 45 -12.15 2.51 -0.64
C MET A 45 -12.62 1.06 -0.55
N PRO A 46 -13.18 0.58 0.58
CA PRO A 46 -13.68 -0.80 0.62
C PRO A 46 -14.70 -1.11 -0.46
N ALA A 47 -15.62 -0.18 -0.76
CA ALA A 47 -16.63 -0.37 -1.80
C ALA A 47 -15.99 -0.47 -3.19
N TYR A 48 -15.03 0.40 -3.50
CA TYR A 48 -14.29 0.34 -4.77
C TYR A 48 -13.49 -0.97 -4.89
N MET A 49 -12.81 -1.35 -3.84
CA MET A 49 -12.02 -2.60 -3.82
C MET A 49 -12.91 -3.82 -4.04
N LYS A 50 -14.11 -3.81 -3.47
CA LYS A 50 -15.08 -4.89 -3.68
C LYS A 50 -15.50 -4.98 -5.14
N LEU A 51 -15.82 -3.84 -5.76
CA LEU A 51 -16.19 -3.79 -7.18
C LEU A 51 -15.05 -4.34 -8.06
N ILE A 52 -13.82 -3.91 -7.81
CA ILE A 52 -12.65 -4.40 -8.55
C ILE A 52 -12.49 -5.91 -8.36
N SER A 53 -12.65 -6.41 -7.14
CA SER A 53 -12.52 -7.86 -6.86
C SER A 53 -13.52 -8.71 -7.62
N GLN A 54 -14.66 -8.13 -7.97
CA GLN A 54 -15.73 -8.81 -8.71
C GLN A 54 -15.49 -8.85 -10.22
N LEU A 55 -14.50 -8.11 -10.72
CA LEU A 55 -14.18 -8.10 -12.15
C LEU A 55 -13.51 -9.39 -12.63
N ASN A 56 -12.97 -10.18 -11.72
CA ASN A 56 -12.27 -11.42 -12.07
C ASN A 56 -12.45 -12.46 -10.97
N ASP A 57 -13.43 -13.34 -11.14
CA ASP A 57 -13.78 -14.39 -10.17
C ASP A 57 -12.78 -15.56 -10.13
N ARG A 58 -11.85 -15.60 -11.07
CA ARG A 58 -10.77 -16.61 -11.08
C ARG A 58 -9.69 -16.30 -10.04
N VAL A 59 -9.55 -15.03 -9.65
CA VAL A 59 -8.60 -14.61 -8.63
C VAL A 59 -9.17 -14.91 -7.27
N LYS A 60 -8.55 -15.83 -6.53
CA LYS A 60 -9.03 -16.29 -5.22
C LYS A 60 -8.57 -15.39 -4.07
N LEU A 61 -7.49 -14.64 -4.24
CA LEU A 61 -6.91 -13.76 -3.23
C LEU A 61 -6.82 -12.33 -3.78
N PRO A 62 -7.97 -11.62 -3.89
CA PRO A 62 -8.00 -10.32 -4.57
C PRO A 62 -7.45 -9.14 -3.77
N TYR A 63 -7.05 -9.34 -2.52
CA TYR A 63 -6.58 -8.28 -1.63
C TYR A 63 -5.16 -8.51 -1.16
N ALA A 64 -4.41 -7.43 -1.00
CA ALA A 64 -3.05 -7.50 -0.50
C ALA A 64 -2.70 -6.26 0.32
N GLU A 65 -1.62 -6.35 1.08
CA GLU A 65 -1.08 -5.25 1.86
C GLU A 65 0.45 -5.27 1.79
N PHE A 66 1.04 -4.09 1.57
CA PHE A 66 2.48 -3.87 1.72
C PHE A 66 2.70 -2.89 2.86
N ILE A 67 3.77 -3.09 3.62
CA ILE A 67 4.16 -2.18 4.69
C ILE A 67 5.58 -1.69 4.39
N LEU A 68 5.73 -0.37 4.28
CA LEU A 68 7.03 0.25 4.02
C LEU A 68 7.48 0.98 5.29
N SER A 69 8.70 0.72 5.73
CA SER A 69 9.28 1.38 6.90
C SER A 69 10.69 1.87 6.61
N LEU A 70 11.10 2.87 7.37
CA LEU A 70 12.46 3.41 7.31
C LEU A 70 13.34 2.72 8.35
N TYR A 71 14.65 2.78 8.14
CA TYR A 71 15.60 2.38 9.18
C TYR A 71 15.57 3.40 10.32
N PRO A 72 15.96 2.99 11.55
CA PRO A 72 16.02 3.92 12.68
C PRO A 72 16.86 5.16 12.34
N GLY A 73 16.35 6.33 12.73
CA GLY A 73 17.02 7.60 12.50
C GLY A 73 16.72 8.27 11.17
N GLU A 74 16.08 7.56 10.24
CA GLU A 74 15.64 8.15 8.99
C GLU A 74 14.26 8.77 9.16
N SER A 75 13.99 9.85 8.43
CA SER A 75 12.67 10.48 8.38
C SER A 75 12.41 11.04 6.99
N LEU A 76 11.15 11.06 6.60
CA LEU A 76 10.68 11.62 5.33
C LEU A 76 9.50 12.54 5.58
N SER A 77 9.39 13.58 4.76
CA SER A 77 8.19 14.41 4.70
C SER A 77 7.03 13.61 4.10
N ASP A 78 5.82 14.11 4.24
CA ASP A 78 4.64 13.48 3.63
C ASP A 78 4.81 13.37 2.10
N GLU A 79 5.32 14.42 1.46
CA GLU A 79 5.55 14.43 0.01
C GLU A 79 6.60 13.40 -0.41
N GLN A 80 7.66 13.26 0.36
CA GLN A 80 8.70 12.26 0.12
C GLN A 80 8.16 10.84 0.29
N TRP A 81 7.36 10.61 1.34
CA TRP A 81 6.68 9.33 1.54
C TRP A 81 5.76 9.00 0.37
N LEU A 82 5.00 9.98 -0.09
CA LEU A 82 4.08 9.79 -1.21
C LEU A 82 4.84 9.41 -2.49
N SER A 83 5.95 10.09 -2.78
CA SER A 83 6.82 9.76 -3.91
C SER A 83 7.40 8.36 -3.79
N LEU A 84 7.92 8.00 -2.63
CA LEU A 84 8.53 6.70 -2.38
C LEU A 84 7.51 5.57 -2.52
N ALA A 85 6.35 5.72 -1.89
CA ALA A 85 5.29 4.72 -1.95
C ALA A 85 4.76 4.58 -3.38
N GLY A 86 4.58 5.69 -4.10
CA GLY A 86 4.15 5.69 -5.49
C GLY A 86 5.12 4.94 -6.40
N GLU A 87 6.40 5.18 -6.26
CA GLU A 87 7.43 4.47 -7.02
C GLU A 87 7.45 2.98 -6.69
N TYR A 88 7.31 2.62 -5.41
CA TYR A 88 7.28 1.23 -5.00
C TYR A 88 6.07 0.50 -5.59
N ILE A 89 4.88 1.11 -5.50
CA ILE A 89 3.63 0.55 -6.05
C ILE A 89 3.79 0.33 -7.56
N GLU A 90 4.30 1.33 -8.28
CA GLU A 90 4.48 1.26 -9.72
C GLU A 90 5.46 0.17 -10.12
N ARG A 91 6.63 0.13 -9.48
CA ARG A 91 7.68 -0.85 -9.80
C ARG A 91 7.30 -2.28 -9.42
N MET A 92 6.45 -2.45 -8.42
CA MET A 92 5.89 -3.76 -8.07
C MET A 92 4.82 -4.22 -9.07
N GLY A 93 4.37 -3.33 -9.97
CA GLY A 93 3.37 -3.66 -10.98
C GLY A 93 1.93 -3.38 -10.56
N TYR A 94 1.70 -2.65 -9.46
CA TYR A 94 0.37 -2.40 -8.91
C TYR A 94 -0.16 -0.99 -9.20
N GLY A 95 0.46 -0.27 -10.13
CA GLY A 95 0.06 1.10 -10.45
C GLY A 95 -1.38 1.24 -10.92
N LYS A 96 -1.98 0.18 -11.47
CA LYS A 96 -3.38 0.17 -11.91
C LYS A 96 -4.32 -0.57 -10.96
N SER A 97 -3.85 -0.95 -9.77
CA SER A 97 -4.70 -1.55 -8.75
C SER A 97 -5.54 -0.47 -8.06
N CYS A 98 -6.56 -0.90 -7.34
CA CYS A 98 -7.29 -0.03 -6.42
C CYS A 98 -6.54 -0.03 -5.09
N TYR A 99 -5.99 1.13 -4.68
CA TYR A 99 -5.13 1.17 -3.49
C TYR A 99 -5.36 2.42 -2.64
N ALA A 100 -4.96 2.30 -1.38
CA ALA A 100 -4.90 3.39 -0.42
C ALA A 100 -3.54 3.37 0.28
N VAL A 101 -2.96 4.54 0.51
CA VAL A 101 -1.65 4.71 1.14
C VAL A 101 -1.84 5.52 2.42
N VAL A 102 -1.52 4.92 3.56
CA VAL A 102 -1.73 5.55 4.87
C VAL A 102 -0.42 5.55 5.66
N LEU A 103 -0.01 6.74 6.10
CA LEU A 103 1.17 6.92 6.95
C LEU A 103 0.77 6.77 8.41
N ASN A 104 1.49 5.93 9.15
CA ASN A 104 1.33 5.79 10.59
C ASN A 104 2.54 6.38 11.31
N THR A 105 2.29 7.18 12.35
CA THR A 105 3.33 7.95 13.07
C THR A 105 3.35 7.69 14.57
N ASP A 106 2.63 6.68 15.04
CA ASP A 106 2.46 6.37 16.46
C ASP A 106 3.58 5.51 17.07
N LYS A 107 4.55 5.14 16.25
CA LYS A 107 5.71 4.35 16.69
C LYS A 107 7.01 5.12 16.49
N ALA A 108 8.10 4.60 17.07
CA ALA A 108 9.42 5.22 16.95
C ALA A 108 9.87 5.40 15.50
N HIS A 109 9.35 4.57 14.59
CA HIS A 109 9.61 4.65 13.16
C HIS A 109 8.30 4.85 12.42
N SER A 110 8.25 5.86 11.55
CA SER A 110 7.12 6.02 10.65
C SER A 110 7.08 4.87 9.65
N HIS A 111 5.89 4.40 9.35
CA HIS A 111 5.68 3.38 8.32
C HIS A 111 4.41 3.66 7.54
N VAL A 112 4.39 3.16 6.32
CA VAL A 112 3.28 3.35 5.40
C VAL A 112 2.64 2.01 5.11
N HIS A 113 1.31 1.97 5.26
CA HIS A 113 0.49 0.83 4.85
C HIS A 113 -0.07 1.10 3.47
N VAL A 114 0.16 0.18 2.55
CA VAL A 114 -0.42 0.19 1.20
C VAL A 114 -1.44 -0.95 1.16
N LEU A 115 -2.70 -0.60 1.12
CA LEU A 115 -3.82 -1.55 1.03
C LEU A 115 -4.30 -1.56 -0.40
N LEU A 116 -4.34 -2.72 -1.05
CA LEU A 116 -4.59 -2.75 -2.48
C LEU A 116 -5.27 -4.04 -2.96
N THR A 117 -5.75 -3.99 -4.19
CA THR A 117 -6.28 -5.16 -4.88
C THR A 117 -5.20 -5.83 -5.73
N THR A 118 -5.30 -7.15 -5.90
CA THR A 118 -4.42 -7.92 -6.78
C THR A 118 -4.99 -8.04 -8.19
N ILE A 119 -6.10 -7.37 -8.44
CA ILE A 119 -6.77 -7.26 -9.73
C ILE A 119 -6.73 -5.77 -10.11
N ASP A 120 -6.38 -5.46 -11.35
CA ASP A 120 -6.33 -4.08 -11.81
C ASP A 120 -7.72 -3.55 -12.21
N GLU A 121 -7.79 -2.27 -12.56
CA GLU A 121 -9.04 -1.61 -12.93
C GLU A 121 -9.69 -2.16 -14.20
N GLU A 122 -8.93 -2.92 -15.00
CA GLU A 122 -9.44 -3.58 -16.20
C GLU A 122 -9.86 -5.04 -15.93
N GLY A 123 -9.76 -5.49 -14.70
CA GLY A 123 -10.10 -6.85 -14.29
C GLY A 123 -9.00 -7.87 -14.49
N LYS A 124 -7.80 -7.44 -14.81
CA LYS A 124 -6.66 -8.35 -15.01
C LYS A 124 -5.98 -8.65 -13.70
N SER A 125 -5.61 -9.92 -13.54
CA SER A 125 -4.79 -10.35 -12.40
C SER A 125 -3.39 -9.74 -12.50
N ILE A 126 -2.93 -9.12 -11.42
CA ILE A 126 -1.59 -8.55 -11.34
C ILE A 126 -0.61 -9.68 -10.98
N PRO A 127 0.45 -9.92 -11.79
CA PRO A 127 1.40 -10.99 -11.50
C PRO A 127 2.08 -10.80 -10.15
N SER A 128 2.11 -11.86 -9.35
CA SER A 128 2.73 -11.88 -8.01
C SER A 128 3.96 -12.79 -7.93
N GLY A 129 4.39 -13.37 -9.04
CA GLY A 129 5.56 -14.24 -9.09
C GLY A 129 6.82 -13.51 -8.62
N ASN A 130 7.58 -14.16 -7.74
CA ASN A 130 8.84 -13.62 -7.19
C ASN A 130 8.68 -12.28 -6.48
N ASN A 131 7.50 -11.99 -5.90
CA ASN A 131 7.22 -10.71 -5.24
C ASN A 131 8.25 -10.37 -4.15
N TYR A 132 8.68 -11.34 -3.36
CA TYR A 132 9.65 -11.09 -2.28
C TYR A 132 11.00 -10.67 -2.86
N SER A 133 11.51 -11.38 -3.85
CA SER A 133 12.78 -11.04 -4.51
C SER A 133 12.70 -9.71 -5.25
N ARG A 134 11.58 -9.47 -5.94
CA ARG A 134 11.34 -8.21 -6.65
C ARG A 134 11.27 -7.04 -5.67
N SER A 135 10.56 -7.22 -4.57
CA SER A 135 10.43 -6.20 -3.53
C SER A 135 11.78 -5.82 -2.92
N GLU A 136 12.60 -6.81 -2.63
CA GLU A 136 13.95 -6.59 -2.10
C GLU A 136 14.81 -5.79 -3.09
N LYS A 137 14.79 -6.17 -4.36
CA LYS A 137 15.52 -5.48 -5.42
C LYS A 137 15.04 -4.03 -5.57
N ILE A 138 13.71 -3.81 -5.63
CA ILE A 138 13.10 -2.51 -5.75
C ILE A 138 13.45 -1.63 -4.56
N SER A 139 13.40 -2.17 -3.34
CA SER A 139 13.76 -1.46 -2.13
C SER A 139 15.20 -0.95 -2.20
N ARG A 140 16.14 -1.75 -2.69
CA ARG A 140 17.52 -1.35 -2.89
C ARG A 140 17.67 -0.29 -3.98
N GLU A 141 16.92 -0.41 -5.07
CA GLU A 141 16.94 0.57 -6.15
C GLU A 141 16.39 1.93 -5.71
N LEU A 142 15.46 1.94 -4.76
CA LEU A 142 14.84 3.16 -4.26
C LEU A 142 15.66 3.87 -3.17
N GLU A 143 16.59 3.18 -2.51
CA GLU A 143 17.41 3.78 -1.46
C GLU A 143 18.15 5.06 -1.90
N PRO A 144 18.77 5.15 -3.08
CA PRO A 144 19.42 6.38 -3.51
C PRO A 144 18.47 7.58 -3.61
N PHE A 145 17.19 7.36 -3.89
CA PHE A 145 16.22 8.44 -4.01
C PHE A 145 16.02 9.18 -2.69
N PHE A 146 15.84 8.44 -1.59
CA PHE A 146 15.63 9.11 -0.31
C PHE A 146 16.92 9.35 0.48
N ALA A 147 18.04 8.75 0.09
CA ALA A 147 19.35 9.13 0.59
C ALA A 147 19.65 10.58 0.25
N ASP A 148 19.23 11.05 -0.93
CA ASP A 148 19.36 12.42 -1.38
C ASP A 148 18.40 13.39 -0.64
N TRP A 149 17.34 12.85 -0.03
CA TRP A 149 16.36 13.63 0.72
C TRP A 149 16.75 13.82 2.18
N ALA A 150 17.62 12.97 2.68
CA ALA A 150 18.11 13.07 4.05
C ALA A 150 19.19 14.16 4.17
#